data_ffa0d42066f1ec8255305550538f5af1
#
_entry.id   ffa0d42066f1ec8255305550538f5af1
#
_cell.length_a   1.000
_cell.length_b   1.000
_cell.length_c   1.000
_cell.angle_alpha   90.00
_cell.angle_beta   90.00
_cell.angle_gamma   90.00
#
_symmetry.space_group_name_H-M   'P 1'
#
loop_
_entity.id
_entity.type
_entity.pdbx_description
1 polymer ?
#
loop_
_entity_poly.entity_id
_entity_poly.type
_entity_poly.pdbx_seq_one_letter_code
_entity_poly.pdbx_strand_id
1 'polypeptide(L)'
;MWGFKGFPITDARIGRWVLAAEDICFKNTVLSYFFRLGKCIPITRGGGIYQEHMNEALDRLRDGAWLHTFPEGKVCQEEAPIRRLKWGTASLIARAPVTPIVLPIVHHGLQKVMPENYMFGRRPLLPLWNRNINTVIGEPIEFDLPKLKQTALYRSKDSSHSGARWPILKPCGLDEAAQRWLYTSISERIRTVMERLQSLGKLKC
;
A
#
# COMPACT_ATOMS: atom_id res chain seq x y z
N MET A 1 8.93 7.90 10.62
CA MET A 1 8.51 9.20 10.08
C MET A 1 8.24 10.26 11.14
N TRP A 2 8.14 9.89 12.37
CA TRP A 2 7.85 10.77 13.51
C TRP A 2 9.13 11.24 14.22
N GLY A 3 10.29 11.12 13.60
CA GLY A 3 11.59 11.40 14.21
C GLY A 3 12.39 12.57 13.63
N PHE A 4 11.80 13.33 12.70
CA PHE A 4 12.48 14.51 12.18
C PHE A 4 12.36 15.69 13.17
N LYS A 5 13.50 16.30 13.53
CA LYS A 5 13.49 17.54 14.33
C LYS A 5 12.63 18.59 13.63
N GLY A 6 11.64 19.15 14.35
CA GLY A 6 10.74 20.17 13.80
C GLY A 6 9.48 19.64 13.11
N PHE A 7 9.27 18.32 13.03
CA PHE A 7 8.02 17.77 12.51
C PHE A 7 6.94 17.90 13.60
N PRO A 8 5.84 18.63 13.36
CA PRO A 8 4.81 18.85 14.38
C PRO A 8 3.96 17.58 14.56
N ILE A 9 4.38 16.73 15.48
CA ILE A 9 3.74 15.45 15.79
C ILE A 9 2.27 15.62 16.20
N THR A 10 1.93 16.78 16.73
CA THR A 10 0.58 17.13 17.24
C THR A 10 -0.35 17.66 16.18
N ASP A 11 0.13 18.04 14.98
CA ASP A 11 -0.75 18.53 13.91
C ASP A 11 -1.42 17.38 13.18
N ALA A 12 -2.68 17.15 13.49
CA ALA A 12 -3.48 16.12 12.85
C ALA A 12 -3.59 16.28 11.31
N ARG A 13 -3.40 17.48 10.76
CA ARG A 13 -3.45 17.71 9.30
C ARG A 13 -2.30 17.02 8.58
N ILE A 14 -1.14 16.95 9.21
CA ILE A 14 0.08 16.33 8.66
C ILE A 14 0.13 14.82 8.91
N GLY A 15 -0.75 14.31 9.79
CA GLY A 15 -0.83 12.87 10.07
C GLY A 15 -1.26 12.07 8.85
N ARG A 16 -0.50 11.02 8.52
CA ARG A 16 -0.82 10.11 7.42
C ARG A 16 -2.07 9.29 7.70
N TRP A 17 -2.85 9.04 6.68
CA TRP A 17 -3.86 7.96 6.67
C TRP A 17 -3.18 6.63 6.40
N VAL A 18 -3.70 5.54 6.96
CA VAL A 18 -3.10 4.20 6.82
C VAL A 18 -4.17 3.19 6.44
N LEU A 19 -3.95 2.41 5.40
CA LEU A 19 -4.79 1.25 5.11
C LEU A 19 -4.43 0.11 6.07
N ALA A 20 -5.36 -0.28 6.91
CA ALA A 20 -5.16 -1.29 7.95
C ALA A 20 -6.12 -2.46 7.79
N ALA A 21 -5.64 -3.68 8.04
CA ALA A 21 -6.45 -4.88 7.92
C ALA A 21 -7.56 -4.91 8.99
N GLU A 22 -8.80 -5.03 8.53
CA GLU A 22 -9.99 -5.01 9.37
C GLU A 22 -9.98 -6.12 10.41
N ASP A 23 -9.61 -7.33 9.99
CA ASP A 23 -9.51 -8.51 10.84
C ASP A 23 -8.46 -8.43 11.95
N ILE A 24 -7.57 -7.44 11.92
CA ILE A 24 -6.55 -7.21 12.94
C ILE A 24 -6.88 -5.98 13.78
N CYS A 25 -7.12 -4.85 13.14
CA CYS A 25 -7.21 -3.54 13.79
C CYS A 25 -8.61 -3.18 14.25
N PHE A 26 -9.64 -3.80 13.67
CA PHE A 26 -11.05 -3.43 13.89
C PHE A 26 -11.88 -4.57 14.50
N LYS A 27 -11.24 -5.44 15.31
CA LYS A 27 -11.88 -6.61 15.92
C LYS A 27 -12.99 -6.29 16.93
N ASN A 28 -12.91 -5.17 17.58
CA ASN A 28 -13.89 -4.72 18.56
C ASN A 28 -14.04 -3.21 18.55
N THR A 29 -15.11 -2.70 19.13
CA THR A 29 -15.48 -1.29 19.14
C THR A 29 -14.39 -0.38 19.71
N VAL A 30 -13.73 -0.81 20.79
CA VAL A 30 -12.67 -0.02 21.45
C VAL A 30 -11.45 0.14 20.55
N LEU A 31 -10.96 -0.97 19.97
CA LEU A 31 -9.85 -0.94 19.03
C LEU A 31 -10.22 -0.13 17.78
N SER A 32 -11.41 -0.32 17.24
CA SER A 32 -11.92 0.43 16.10
C SER A 32 -11.88 1.92 16.34
N TYR A 33 -12.32 2.37 17.52
CA TYR A 33 -12.28 3.77 17.91
C TYR A 33 -10.84 4.33 17.90
N PHE A 34 -9.91 3.63 18.56
CA PHE A 34 -8.51 4.07 18.62
C PHE A 34 -7.83 4.07 17.24
N PHE A 35 -8.06 3.03 16.42
CA PHE A 35 -7.48 2.99 15.07
C PHE A 35 -8.09 4.06 14.16
N ARG A 36 -9.37 4.38 14.30
CA ARG A 36 -10.01 5.49 13.57
C ARG A 36 -9.42 6.85 14.01
N LEU A 37 -9.22 7.09 15.28
CA LEU A 37 -8.50 8.28 15.78
C LEU A 37 -7.08 8.37 15.21
N GLY A 38 -6.40 7.23 15.03
CA GLY A 38 -5.09 7.13 14.38
C GLY A 38 -5.14 7.23 12.85
N LYS A 39 -6.26 7.67 12.26
CA LYS A 39 -6.47 7.78 10.80
C LYS A 39 -6.28 6.45 10.04
N CYS A 40 -6.66 5.35 10.64
CA CYS A 40 -6.68 4.06 9.97
C CYS A 40 -7.99 3.85 9.21
N ILE A 41 -7.87 3.47 7.94
CA ILE A 41 -8.97 3.07 7.07
C ILE A 41 -9.00 1.54 7.04
N PRO A 42 -10.11 0.88 7.43
CA PRO A 42 -10.19 -0.57 7.42
C PRO A 42 -10.19 -1.12 5.99
N ILE A 43 -9.49 -2.20 5.77
CA ILE A 43 -9.48 -2.92 4.50
C ILE A 43 -9.80 -4.38 4.76
N THR A 44 -10.86 -4.87 4.16
CA THR A 44 -11.25 -6.27 4.18
C THR A 44 -10.34 -7.08 3.26
N ARG A 45 -9.58 -8.01 3.83
CA ARG A 45 -8.70 -8.88 3.04
C ARG A 45 -9.53 -9.80 2.15
N GLY A 46 -9.18 -9.83 0.86
CA GLY A 46 -9.96 -10.58 -0.13
C GLY A 46 -11.19 -9.86 -0.68
N GLY A 47 -11.60 -8.73 -0.11
CA GLY A 47 -12.75 -7.93 -0.55
C GLY A 47 -12.55 -7.19 -1.89
N GLY A 48 -11.40 -7.39 -2.52
CA GLY A 48 -11.10 -6.77 -3.82
C GLY A 48 -10.73 -5.30 -3.74
N ILE A 49 -10.65 -4.68 -4.93
CA ILE A 49 -10.24 -3.27 -5.07
C ILE A 49 -11.42 -2.29 -5.11
N TYR A 50 -12.64 -2.79 -5.10
CA TYR A 50 -13.89 -1.99 -5.20
C TYR A 50 -14.68 -1.96 -3.89
N GLN A 51 -14.06 -2.30 -2.76
CA GLN A 51 -14.70 -2.20 -1.46
C GLN A 51 -14.89 -0.73 -1.04
N GLU A 52 -15.88 -0.47 -0.20
CA GLU A 52 -16.29 0.88 0.22
C GLU A 52 -15.13 1.71 0.79
N HIS A 53 -14.34 1.11 1.63
CA HIS A 53 -13.20 1.79 2.27
C HIS A 53 -12.09 2.21 1.29
N MET A 54 -12.03 1.62 0.11
CA MET A 54 -11.15 2.11 -0.96
C MET A 54 -11.64 3.45 -1.54
N ASN A 55 -12.94 3.71 -1.50
CA ASN A 55 -13.48 5.02 -1.90
C ASN A 55 -13.14 6.07 -0.84
N GLU A 56 -13.21 5.75 0.46
CA GLU A 56 -12.72 6.62 1.53
C GLU A 56 -11.25 7.00 1.30
N ALA A 57 -10.41 6.02 0.94
CA ALA A 57 -8.99 6.27 0.63
C ALA A 57 -8.80 7.21 -0.57
N LEU A 58 -9.63 7.07 -1.63
CA LEU A 58 -9.62 7.97 -2.79
C LEU A 58 -10.05 9.40 -2.42
N ASP A 59 -11.03 9.55 -1.54
CA ASP A 59 -11.43 10.86 -1.03
C ASP A 59 -10.29 11.54 -0.29
N ARG A 60 -9.54 10.80 0.54
CA ARG A 60 -8.36 11.36 1.20
C ARG A 60 -7.26 11.78 0.22
N LEU A 61 -7.05 11.01 -0.85
CA LEU A 61 -6.11 11.40 -1.90
C LEU A 61 -6.59 12.63 -2.67
N ARG A 62 -7.89 12.76 -2.94
CA ARG A 62 -8.49 13.96 -3.54
C ARG A 62 -8.26 15.20 -2.68
N ASP A 63 -8.36 15.06 -1.37
CA ASP A 63 -8.14 16.13 -0.40
C ASP A 63 -6.65 16.46 -0.19
N GLY A 64 -5.74 15.85 -0.97
CA GLY A 64 -4.30 16.05 -0.85
C GLY A 64 -3.68 15.39 0.38
N ALA A 65 -4.38 14.50 1.05
CA ALA A 65 -3.88 13.83 2.24
C ALA A 65 -2.83 12.77 1.91
N TRP A 66 -1.92 12.56 2.84
CA TRP A 66 -0.92 11.52 2.76
C TRP A 66 -1.50 10.15 3.11
N LEU A 67 -1.46 9.20 2.18
CA LEU A 67 -1.96 7.85 2.35
C LEU A 67 -0.82 6.83 2.38
N HIS A 68 -0.73 6.06 3.45
CA HIS A 68 0.23 4.97 3.60
C HIS A 68 -0.42 3.63 3.26
N THR A 69 0.19 2.87 2.37
CA THR A 69 -0.27 1.55 1.95
C THR A 69 0.80 0.49 2.17
N PHE A 70 0.36 -0.75 2.40
CA PHE A 70 1.23 -1.93 2.44
C PHE A 70 0.93 -2.79 1.21
N PRO A 71 1.64 -2.58 0.10
CA PRO A 71 1.25 -3.14 -1.20
C PRO A 71 1.37 -4.67 -1.27
N GLU A 72 2.14 -5.30 -0.39
CA GLU A 72 2.23 -6.76 -0.29
C GLU A 72 0.96 -7.39 0.32
N GLY A 73 0.17 -6.59 1.08
CA GLY A 73 -1.06 -7.02 1.73
C GLY A 73 -0.89 -8.05 2.85
N LYS A 74 0.35 -8.44 3.17
CA LYS A 74 0.71 -9.35 4.26
C LYS A 74 2.10 -9.00 4.78
N VAL A 75 2.25 -9.02 6.09
CA VAL A 75 3.58 -8.94 6.72
C VAL A 75 4.33 -10.23 6.42
N CYS A 76 5.57 -10.11 5.97
CA CYS A 76 6.50 -11.23 5.80
C CYS A 76 7.77 -10.86 6.55
N GLN A 77 8.13 -11.65 7.55
CA GLN A 77 9.34 -11.42 8.36
C GLN A 77 10.55 -12.23 7.86
N GLU A 78 10.32 -13.10 6.88
CA GLU A 78 11.38 -13.86 6.24
C GLU A 78 12.19 -12.96 5.29
N GLU A 79 13.47 -13.19 5.21
CA GLU A 79 14.35 -12.55 4.23
C GLU A 79 14.11 -13.14 2.84
N ALA A 80 13.04 -12.75 2.22
CA ALA A 80 12.64 -13.18 0.89
C ALA A 80 12.59 -11.97 -0.08
N PRO A 81 12.66 -12.20 -1.39
CA PRO A 81 12.36 -11.18 -2.38
C PRO A 81 10.95 -10.62 -2.17
N ILE A 82 10.75 -9.35 -2.51
CA ILE A 82 9.43 -8.72 -2.43
C ILE A 82 8.44 -9.51 -3.28
N ARG A 83 7.36 -9.94 -2.66
CA ARG A 83 6.30 -10.71 -3.32
C ARG A 83 5.58 -9.86 -4.36
N ARG A 84 4.79 -10.51 -5.21
CA ARG A 84 3.89 -9.82 -6.12
C ARG A 84 3.00 -8.85 -5.33
N LEU A 85 3.03 -7.58 -5.68
CA LEU A 85 2.22 -6.55 -5.05
C LEU A 85 0.74 -6.74 -5.39
N LYS A 86 -0.13 -6.44 -4.42
CA LYS A 86 -1.57 -6.43 -4.62
C LYS A 86 -1.99 -5.20 -5.41
N TRP A 87 -3.01 -5.33 -6.24
CA TRP A 87 -3.51 -4.25 -7.09
C TRP A 87 -4.17 -3.09 -6.32
N GLY A 88 -4.38 -3.21 -5.00
CA GLY A 88 -5.00 -2.17 -4.19
C GLY A 88 -4.29 -0.82 -4.34
N THR A 89 -2.97 -0.78 -4.17
CA THR A 89 -2.19 0.46 -4.34
C THR A 89 -2.25 0.98 -5.77
N ALA A 90 -2.10 0.09 -6.77
CA ALA A 90 -2.17 0.47 -8.17
C ALA A 90 -3.55 1.02 -8.57
N SER A 91 -4.62 0.43 -8.03
CA SER A 91 -5.99 0.91 -8.27
C SER A 91 -6.23 2.30 -7.68
N LEU A 92 -5.68 2.59 -6.49
CA LEU A 92 -5.75 3.92 -5.90
C LEU A 92 -5.01 4.95 -6.76
N ILE A 93 -3.81 4.64 -7.23
CA ILE A 93 -3.05 5.52 -8.13
C ILE A 93 -3.82 5.79 -9.42
N ALA A 94 -4.35 4.75 -10.07
CA ALA A 94 -5.04 4.86 -11.35
C ALA A 94 -6.41 5.54 -11.28
N ARG A 95 -7.08 5.47 -10.11
CA ARG A 95 -8.42 6.02 -9.86
C ARG A 95 -8.40 7.38 -9.17
N ALA A 96 -7.28 7.78 -8.57
CA ALA A 96 -7.19 9.07 -7.89
C ALA A 96 -7.52 10.22 -8.85
N PRO A 97 -8.31 11.21 -8.43
CA PRO A 97 -8.66 12.38 -9.27
C PRO A 97 -7.44 13.20 -9.70
N VAL A 98 -6.45 13.26 -8.82
CA VAL A 98 -5.13 13.84 -9.09
C VAL A 98 -4.10 12.73 -8.96
N THR A 99 -3.21 12.59 -9.93
CA THR A 99 -2.16 11.56 -9.90
C THR A 99 -1.28 11.72 -8.66
N PRO A 100 -1.28 10.78 -7.72
CA PRO A 100 -0.47 10.90 -6.51
C PRO A 100 1.01 10.63 -6.80
N ILE A 101 1.88 11.36 -6.11
CA ILE A 101 3.30 11.06 -6.05
C ILE A 101 3.50 9.88 -5.11
N VAL A 102 4.18 8.84 -5.59
CA VAL A 102 4.40 7.61 -4.82
C VAL A 102 5.79 7.61 -4.21
N LEU A 103 5.89 7.63 -2.88
CA LEU A 103 7.15 7.57 -2.17
C LEU A 103 7.40 6.13 -1.67
N PRO A 104 8.33 5.39 -2.28
CA PRO A 104 8.63 4.03 -1.84
C PRO A 104 9.48 4.05 -0.57
N ILE A 105 9.07 3.25 0.42
CA ILE A 105 9.73 3.15 1.72
C ILE A 105 9.94 1.67 2.04
N VAL A 106 11.17 1.30 2.34
CA VAL A 106 11.55 -0.04 2.81
C VAL A 106 12.15 0.07 4.20
N HIS A 107 11.78 -0.84 5.07
CA HIS A 107 12.31 -0.89 6.43
C HIS A 107 12.90 -2.26 6.73
N HIS A 108 13.97 -2.27 7.54
CA HIS A 108 14.64 -3.46 8.06
C HIS A 108 14.66 -3.40 9.58
N GLY A 109 14.54 -4.55 10.24
CA GLY A 109 14.63 -4.65 11.70
C GLY A 109 13.28 -4.65 12.43
N LEU A 110 12.14 -4.42 11.76
CA LEU A 110 10.82 -4.51 12.40
C LEU A 110 10.52 -5.92 12.92
N GLN A 111 11.04 -6.96 12.29
CA GLN A 111 10.97 -8.34 12.77
C GLN A 111 11.64 -8.53 14.13
N LYS A 112 12.61 -7.70 14.48
CA LYS A 112 13.29 -7.70 15.79
C LYS A 112 12.47 -6.97 16.86
N VAL A 113 11.57 -6.06 16.45
CA VAL A 113 10.70 -5.26 17.34
C VAL A 113 9.41 -6.02 17.66
N MET A 114 8.82 -6.67 16.65
CA MET A 114 7.57 -7.44 16.78
C MET A 114 7.71 -8.80 16.09
N PRO A 115 8.55 -9.71 16.63
CA PRO A 115 8.72 -11.03 16.02
C PRO A 115 7.42 -11.83 16.02
N GLU A 116 7.18 -12.59 14.95
CA GLU A 116 6.00 -13.47 14.86
C GLU A 116 6.08 -14.63 15.85
N ASN A 117 7.27 -15.17 16.02
CA ASN A 117 7.56 -16.25 16.95
C ASN A 117 8.45 -15.71 18.09
N TYR A 118 7.83 -15.26 19.19
CA TYR A 118 8.52 -14.85 20.38
C TYR A 118 8.37 -15.93 21.47
N MET A 119 8.00 -15.60 22.67
CA MET A 119 7.80 -16.59 23.74
C MET A 119 6.58 -17.47 23.46
N PHE A 120 6.78 -18.80 23.51
CA PHE A 120 5.72 -19.81 23.25
C PHE A 120 5.05 -19.68 21.85
N GLY A 121 5.77 -19.21 20.82
CA GLY A 121 5.25 -19.06 19.47
C GLY A 121 4.20 -17.95 19.29
N ARG A 122 4.11 -17.01 20.24
CA ARG A 122 3.17 -15.88 20.20
C ARG A 122 3.91 -14.58 19.93
N ARG A 123 3.21 -13.62 19.32
CA ARG A 123 3.72 -12.25 19.19
C ARG A 123 3.76 -11.56 20.54
N PRO A 124 4.76 -10.70 20.82
CA PRO A 124 4.75 -9.90 22.03
C PRO A 124 3.55 -8.94 22.02
N LEU A 125 2.98 -8.65 23.19
CA LEU A 125 1.86 -7.71 23.36
C LEU A 125 2.29 -6.26 23.06
N LEU A 126 3.53 -5.93 23.37
CA LEU A 126 4.12 -4.61 23.14
C LEU A 126 5.39 -4.74 22.33
N PRO A 127 5.77 -3.69 21.57
CA PRO A 127 7.03 -3.65 20.85
C PRO A 127 8.22 -3.85 21.80
N LEU A 128 9.18 -4.66 21.39
CA LEU A 128 10.40 -4.89 22.16
C LEU A 128 11.29 -3.65 22.12
N TRP A 129 11.81 -3.27 23.26
CA TRP A 129 12.67 -2.10 23.46
C TRP A 129 14.08 -2.33 22.92
N ASN A 130 14.79 -1.22 22.66
CA ASN A 130 16.20 -1.21 22.28
C ASN A 130 16.49 -2.05 21.02
N ARG A 131 15.69 -1.88 19.97
CA ARG A 131 15.85 -2.53 18.67
C ARG A 131 16.06 -1.49 17.59
N ASN A 132 17.07 -1.70 16.76
CA ASN A 132 17.37 -0.83 15.65
C ASN A 132 16.44 -1.13 14.47
N ILE A 133 15.81 -0.08 13.96
CA ILE A 133 15.03 -0.09 12.72
C ILE A 133 15.76 0.79 11.73
N ASN A 134 16.10 0.22 10.58
CA ASN A 134 16.67 0.96 9.47
C ASN A 134 15.59 1.21 8.43
N THR A 135 15.40 2.46 8.01
CA THR A 135 14.41 2.85 7.01
C THR A 135 15.10 3.48 5.82
N VAL A 136 14.86 2.92 4.65
CA VAL A 136 15.36 3.45 3.38
C VAL A 136 14.20 4.06 2.63
N ILE A 137 14.32 5.35 2.31
CA ILE A 137 13.33 6.11 1.53
C ILE A 137 13.93 6.29 0.14
N GLY A 138 13.17 5.89 -0.89
CA GLY A 138 13.58 6.05 -2.27
C GLY A 138 13.13 7.36 -2.88
N GLU A 139 13.55 7.58 -4.12
CA GLU A 139 13.10 8.71 -4.92
C GLU A 139 11.61 8.60 -5.23
N PRO A 140 10.89 9.73 -5.29
CA PRO A 140 9.49 9.76 -5.69
C PRO A 140 9.27 9.11 -7.06
N ILE A 141 8.22 8.31 -7.19
CA ILE A 141 7.80 7.71 -8.45
C ILE A 141 6.59 8.49 -8.96
N GLU A 142 6.74 9.08 -10.12
CA GLU A 142 5.66 9.73 -10.84
C GLU A 142 5.14 8.82 -11.96
N PHE A 143 3.82 8.83 -12.17
CA PHE A 143 3.15 8.04 -13.20
C PHE A 143 2.47 8.96 -14.20
N ASP A 144 2.82 8.82 -15.48
CA ASP A 144 2.06 9.39 -16.59
C ASP A 144 0.82 8.52 -16.84
N LEU A 145 -0.23 8.75 -16.04
CA LEU A 145 -1.47 7.96 -16.12
C LEU A 145 -2.17 8.07 -17.47
N PRO A 146 -2.27 9.24 -18.14
CA PRO A 146 -2.84 9.34 -19.48
C PRO A 146 -2.16 8.39 -20.46
N LYS A 147 -0.84 8.40 -20.53
CA LYS A 147 -0.05 7.54 -21.41
C LYS A 147 -0.20 6.05 -21.05
N LEU A 148 -0.19 5.71 -19.76
CA LEU A 148 -0.37 4.33 -19.29
C LEU A 148 -1.76 3.81 -19.64
N LYS A 149 -2.82 4.61 -19.47
CA LYS A 149 -4.20 4.26 -19.83
C LYS A 149 -4.35 4.05 -21.34
N GLN A 150 -3.75 4.92 -22.16
CA GLN A 150 -3.75 4.77 -23.60
C GLN A 150 -3.05 3.48 -24.04
N THR A 151 -1.88 3.19 -23.47
CA THR A 151 -1.15 1.94 -23.73
C THR A 151 -1.96 0.71 -23.32
N ALA A 152 -2.65 0.78 -22.17
CA ALA A 152 -3.50 -0.30 -21.71
C ALA A 152 -4.65 -0.60 -22.68
N LEU A 153 -5.33 0.44 -23.19
CA LEU A 153 -6.39 0.32 -24.19
C LEU A 153 -5.88 -0.25 -25.52
N TYR A 154 -4.68 0.14 -25.93
CA TYR A 154 -4.09 -0.41 -27.16
C TYR A 154 -3.83 -1.92 -27.02
N ARG A 155 -3.24 -2.33 -25.89
CA ARG A 155 -2.91 -3.75 -25.64
C ARG A 155 -4.13 -4.63 -25.38
N SER A 156 -5.23 -4.07 -24.84
CA SER A 156 -6.47 -4.84 -24.64
C SER A 156 -7.14 -5.24 -25.95
N LYS A 157 -7.03 -4.40 -27.00
CA LYS A 157 -7.57 -4.71 -28.33
C LYS A 157 -6.90 -5.93 -28.97
N ASP A 158 -5.61 -6.15 -28.67
CA ASP A 158 -4.89 -7.32 -29.18
C ASP A 158 -5.21 -8.62 -28.41
N SER A 159 -5.85 -8.51 -27.24
CA SER A 159 -6.10 -9.63 -26.30
C SER A 159 -7.55 -10.12 -26.28
N SER A 160 -8.34 -9.90 -27.33
CA SER A 160 -9.81 -10.09 -27.39
C SER A 160 -10.33 -11.53 -27.24
N HIS A 161 -9.67 -12.38 -26.46
CA HIS A 161 -10.08 -13.76 -26.18
C HIS A 161 -9.95 -14.13 -24.70
N SER A 162 -10.80 -13.59 -23.80
CA SER A 162 -11.11 -14.32 -22.56
C SER A 162 -12.43 -13.86 -21.96
N GLY A 163 -13.40 -14.76 -22.00
CA GLY A 163 -14.75 -14.57 -21.47
C GLY A 163 -14.85 -14.78 -19.97
N ALA A 164 -14.20 -13.97 -19.15
CA ALA A 164 -14.41 -13.94 -17.71
C ALA A 164 -15.33 -12.79 -17.34
N ARG A 165 -16.41 -13.09 -16.62
CA ARG A 165 -17.37 -12.09 -16.12
C ARG A 165 -16.74 -11.25 -15.03
N TRP A 166 -16.27 -10.08 -15.39
CA TRP A 166 -15.88 -9.03 -14.45
C TRP A 166 -17.08 -8.14 -14.09
N PRO A 167 -17.18 -7.61 -12.87
CA PRO A 167 -18.27 -6.68 -12.53
C PRO A 167 -18.30 -5.49 -13.49
N ILE A 168 -19.49 -5.21 -14.02
CA ILE A 168 -19.74 -4.19 -15.08
C ILE A 168 -19.52 -2.75 -14.60
N LEU A 169 -19.17 -2.52 -13.36
CA LEU A 169 -18.80 -1.21 -12.84
C LEU A 169 -17.45 -0.77 -13.42
N LYS A 170 -17.49 0.13 -14.39
CA LYS A 170 -16.32 0.71 -15.09
C LYS A 170 -15.89 2.04 -14.46
N PRO A 171 -15.23 2.07 -13.27
CA PRO A 171 -14.84 3.33 -12.64
C PRO A 171 -13.79 4.11 -13.43
N CYS A 172 -13.10 3.47 -14.38
CA CYS A 172 -12.01 4.09 -15.14
C CYS A 172 -12.25 4.12 -16.66
N GLY A 173 -13.43 3.70 -17.14
CA GLY A 173 -13.69 3.63 -18.60
C GLY A 173 -12.86 2.59 -19.36
N LEU A 174 -12.12 1.73 -18.64
CA LEU A 174 -11.27 0.68 -19.20
C LEU A 174 -11.98 -0.66 -19.14
N ASP A 175 -11.76 -1.53 -20.14
CA ASP A 175 -12.15 -2.91 -20.08
C ASP A 175 -11.29 -3.71 -19.06
N GLU A 176 -11.69 -4.95 -18.79
CA GLU A 176 -11.00 -5.79 -17.79
C GLU A 176 -9.52 -6.02 -18.15
N ALA A 177 -9.23 -6.31 -19.42
CA ALA A 177 -7.87 -6.60 -19.86
C ALA A 177 -6.97 -5.37 -19.72
N ALA A 178 -7.45 -4.19 -20.11
CA ALA A 178 -6.75 -2.93 -19.93
C ALA A 178 -6.51 -2.60 -18.45
N GLN A 179 -7.52 -2.82 -17.58
CA GLN A 179 -7.36 -2.60 -16.15
C GLN A 179 -6.32 -3.54 -15.53
N ARG A 180 -6.35 -4.82 -15.87
CA ARG A 180 -5.37 -5.81 -15.40
C ARG A 180 -3.95 -5.43 -15.82
N TRP A 181 -3.79 -5.04 -17.08
CA TRP A 181 -2.49 -4.59 -17.58
C TRP A 181 -2.00 -3.34 -16.85
N LEU A 182 -2.87 -2.33 -16.69
CA LEU A 182 -2.54 -1.06 -16.04
C LEU A 182 -2.10 -1.29 -14.58
N TYR A 183 -2.89 -2.03 -13.81
CA TYR A 183 -2.58 -2.29 -12.40
C TYR A 183 -1.33 -3.15 -12.23
N THR A 184 -1.12 -4.11 -13.13
CA THR A 184 0.10 -4.91 -13.13
C THR A 184 1.32 -4.05 -13.46
N SER A 185 1.25 -3.22 -14.48
CA SER A 185 2.34 -2.32 -14.90
C SER A 185 2.75 -1.35 -13.78
N ILE A 186 1.77 -0.72 -13.13
CA ILE A 186 2.03 0.17 -11.98
C ILE A 186 2.65 -0.62 -10.82
N SER A 187 2.11 -1.79 -10.49
CA SER A 187 2.59 -2.63 -9.39
C SER A 187 4.02 -3.11 -9.62
N GLU A 188 4.36 -3.57 -10.82
CA GLU A 188 5.70 -4.04 -11.15
C GLU A 188 6.73 -2.91 -11.13
N ARG A 189 6.37 -1.70 -11.58
CA ARG A 189 7.26 -0.54 -11.47
C ARG A 189 7.57 -0.21 -10.01
N ILE A 190 6.56 -0.20 -9.13
CA ILE A 190 6.75 0.02 -7.69
C ILE A 190 7.62 -1.09 -7.11
N ARG A 191 7.32 -2.36 -7.43
CA ARG A 191 8.06 -3.53 -6.96
C ARG A 191 9.55 -3.44 -7.31
N THR A 192 9.88 -3.15 -8.56
CA THR A 192 11.28 -3.02 -9.02
C THR A 192 12.05 -1.98 -8.22
N VAL A 193 11.42 -0.84 -7.93
CA VAL A 193 12.06 0.21 -7.10
C VAL A 193 12.24 -0.27 -5.66
N MET A 194 11.22 -0.90 -5.08
CA MET A 194 11.29 -1.43 -3.70
C MET A 194 12.37 -2.52 -3.56
N GLU A 195 12.54 -3.40 -4.55
CA GLU A 195 13.59 -4.44 -4.56
C GLU A 195 14.99 -3.82 -4.56
N ARG A 196 15.20 -2.76 -5.34
CA ARG A 196 16.46 -1.99 -5.31
C ARG A 196 16.72 -1.37 -3.93
N LEU A 197 15.70 -0.76 -3.32
CA LEU A 197 15.83 -0.19 -1.97
C LEU A 197 16.09 -1.26 -0.91
N GLN A 198 15.47 -2.42 -1.04
CA GLN A 198 15.73 -3.56 -0.16
C GLN A 198 17.19 -4.01 -0.22
N SER A 199 17.75 -4.09 -1.43
CA SER A 199 19.17 -4.45 -1.62
C SER A 199 20.09 -3.42 -1.00
N LEU A 200 19.82 -2.12 -1.20
CA LEU A 200 20.61 -1.03 -0.60
C LEU A 200 20.52 -1.01 0.94
N GLY A 201 19.36 -1.35 1.50
CA GLY A 201 19.17 -1.44 2.95
C GLY A 201 19.95 -2.58 3.58
N LYS A 202 20.10 -3.71 2.89
CA LYS A 202 20.90 -4.87 3.34
C LYS A 202 22.39 -4.59 3.38
N LEU A 203 22.90 -3.73 2.51
CA LEU A 203 24.32 -3.35 2.48
C LEU A 203 24.71 -2.40 3.62
N LYS A 204 23.74 -1.79 4.31
CA LYS A 204 23.95 -0.84 5.42
C LYS A 204 23.63 -1.43 6.80
N CYS A 205 23.22 -2.68 6.88
CA CYS A 205 23.01 -3.45 8.10
C CYS A 205 24.20 -4.37 8.36
#